data_79d1ca200458e5c545f3e78285ad2483
#
_entry.id   79d1ca200458e5c545f3e78285ad2483
#
_cell.length_a   1.000
_cell.length_b   1.000
_cell.length_c   1.000
_cell.angle_alpha   90.00
_cell.angle_beta   90.00
_cell.angle_gamma   90.00
#
_symmetry.space_group_name_H-M   'P 1'
#
loop_
_entity.id
_entity.type
_entity.pdbx_description
1 polymer ?
#
loop_
_entity_poly.entity_id
_entity_poly.type
_entity_poly.pdbx_seq_one_letter_code
_entity_poly.pdbx_strand_id
1 'polypeptide(L)'
;TYKLERIKENSAEYEYRDSAGYNVPHTGRDLKMIYSLRARNELNAKRFESYLQDTWNFQTRDSVPTLFTLNYGVRFAHWDFNGESLFSPRASLTITPGRNRNLSFRIAGGIYYQAPFYKELRDTSIVNGVTYATLNQKIRAQQSIHALAGMTYRFEMMGRPFKFTAEAYYKALSRLVPYSVDNVKVTYYGENTASGHATGLDLKLFGEFVPGADSWLTLSVMNTSMKLNGKRIPLPTDQRYALNLYFTDFFP
;
A
#
# COMPACT_ATOMS: atom_id res chain seq x y z
N THR A 1 5.16 -20.79 2.20
CA THR A 1 5.32 -20.24 3.56
C THR A 1 4.14 -20.65 4.41
N TYR A 2 4.41 -21.06 5.65
CA TYR A 2 3.40 -21.33 6.67
C TYR A 2 3.66 -20.40 7.85
N LYS A 3 2.61 -19.73 8.34
CA LYS A 3 2.70 -18.76 9.44
C LYS A 3 1.62 -19.07 10.48
N LEU A 4 2.04 -19.13 11.74
CA LEU A 4 1.14 -19.18 12.90
C LEU A 4 1.03 -17.75 13.46
N GLU A 5 -0.18 -17.30 13.68
CA GLU A 5 -0.50 -16.01 14.29
C GLU A 5 -1.20 -16.25 15.61
N ARG A 6 -0.61 -15.77 16.69
CA ARG A 6 -1.24 -15.81 18.01
C ARG A 6 -1.16 -14.45 18.66
N ILE A 7 -2.31 -13.83 18.86
CA ILE A 7 -2.43 -12.51 19.47
C ILE A 7 -3.43 -12.62 20.62
N LYS A 8 -3.02 -12.18 21.80
CA LYS A 8 -3.90 -12.02 22.96
C LYS A 8 -4.02 -10.55 23.26
N GLU A 9 -5.23 -10.07 23.33
CA GLU A 9 -5.54 -8.71 23.71
C GLU A 9 -6.35 -8.71 25.01
N ASN A 10 -5.91 -7.89 25.96
CA ASN A 10 -6.67 -7.57 27.15
C ASN A 10 -6.39 -6.08 27.43
N SER A 11 -7.25 -5.21 26.94
CA SER A 11 -7.06 -3.78 27.03
C SER A 11 -8.32 -3.08 27.53
N ALA A 12 -8.09 -1.99 28.28
CA ALA A 12 -9.10 -1.05 28.68
C ALA A 12 -8.60 0.36 28.37
N GLU A 13 -9.31 1.07 27.53
CA GLU A 13 -9.00 2.44 27.12
C GLU A 13 -10.08 3.38 27.68
N TYR A 14 -9.68 4.52 28.20
CA TYR A 14 -10.58 5.55 28.74
C TYR A 14 -10.17 6.90 28.19
N GLU A 15 -11.16 7.71 27.82
CA GLU A 15 -10.94 9.08 27.41
C GLU A 15 -11.81 10.01 28.26
N TYR A 16 -11.17 11.01 28.84
CA TYR A 16 -11.82 12.01 29.68
C TYR A 16 -11.65 13.38 29.02
N ARG A 17 -12.70 14.17 29.03
CA ARG A 17 -12.66 15.58 28.62
C ARG A 17 -13.45 16.46 29.57
N ASP A 18 -13.02 17.72 29.72
CA ASP A 18 -13.78 18.73 30.39
C ASP A 18 -14.87 19.35 29.49
N SER A 19 -15.65 20.27 29.99
CA SER A 19 -16.70 20.95 29.23
C SER A 19 -16.20 21.82 28.06
N ALA A 20 -14.88 22.12 28.01
CA ALA A 20 -14.23 22.83 26.91
C ALA A 20 -13.49 21.90 25.94
N GLY A 21 -13.52 20.56 26.18
CA GLY A 21 -12.90 19.57 25.32
C GLY A 21 -11.44 19.25 25.62
N TYR A 22 -10.89 19.74 26.72
CA TYR A 22 -9.52 19.44 27.15
C TYR A 22 -9.48 18.15 27.96
N ASN A 23 -8.40 17.39 27.82
CA ASN A 23 -8.16 16.15 28.57
C ASN A 23 -7.39 16.39 29.92
N VAL A 24 -6.98 17.60 30.15
CA VAL A 24 -6.37 18.06 31.41
C VAL A 24 -7.36 19.00 32.09
N PRO A 25 -7.71 18.80 33.38
CA PRO A 25 -8.69 19.63 34.05
C PRO A 25 -8.18 21.06 34.24
N HIS A 26 -9.02 22.02 33.85
CA HIS A 26 -8.82 23.43 34.17
C HIS A 26 -9.51 23.75 35.52
N THR A 27 -9.07 24.81 36.16
CA THR A 27 -9.68 25.25 37.45
C THR A 27 -11.20 25.42 37.27
N GLY A 28 -11.98 24.73 38.13
CA GLY A 28 -13.44 24.80 38.15
C GLY A 28 -14.14 23.96 37.06
N ARG A 29 -13.44 23.02 36.39
CA ARG A 29 -14.01 22.11 35.40
C ARG A 29 -13.67 20.67 35.73
N ASP A 30 -14.70 19.84 35.81
CA ASP A 30 -14.55 18.41 36.04
C ASP A 30 -14.35 17.65 34.72
N LEU A 31 -13.49 16.64 34.74
CA LEU A 31 -13.31 15.70 33.63
C LEU A 31 -14.47 14.71 33.65
N LYS A 32 -15.12 14.57 32.49
CA LYS A 32 -16.12 13.54 32.26
C LYS A 32 -15.55 12.46 31.31
N MET A 33 -15.82 11.22 31.64
CA MET A 33 -15.50 10.10 30.74
C MET A 33 -16.41 10.19 29.52
N ILE A 34 -15.83 10.41 28.36
CA ILE A 34 -16.55 10.50 27.07
C ILE A 34 -16.45 9.23 26.25
N TYR A 35 -15.49 8.38 26.57
CA TYR A 35 -15.26 7.14 25.88
C TYR A 35 -14.63 6.10 26.81
N SER A 36 -15.11 4.87 26.71
CA SER A 36 -14.43 3.73 27.29
C SER A 36 -14.51 2.56 26.34
N LEU A 37 -13.39 1.86 26.14
CA LEU A 37 -13.32 0.65 25.33
C LEU A 37 -12.72 -0.47 26.17
N ARG A 38 -13.35 -1.63 26.08
CA ARG A 38 -12.84 -2.87 26.64
C ARG A 38 -12.66 -3.89 25.52
N ALA A 39 -11.49 -4.49 25.43
CA ALA A 39 -11.21 -5.56 24.51
C ALA A 39 -10.57 -6.75 25.23
N ARG A 40 -11.16 -7.92 25.07
CA ARG A 40 -10.62 -9.19 25.52
C ARG A 40 -10.75 -10.20 24.41
N ASN A 41 -9.72 -10.30 23.58
CA ASN A 41 -9.73 -11.09 22.36
C ASN A 41 -8.53 -12.04 22.32
N GLU A 42 -8.73 -13.17 21.68
CA GLU A 42 -7.66 -14.09 21.33
C GLU A 42 -7.80 -14.44 19.84
N LEU A 43 -6.76 -14.14 19.08
CA LEU A 43 -6.60 -14.57 17.69
C LEU A 43 -5.60 -15.71 17.65
N ASN A 44 -6.06 -16.89 17.24
CA ASN A 44 -5.21 -18.02 16.90
C ASN A 44 -5.52 -18.35 15.43
N ALA A 45 -4.59 -18.10 14.54
CA ALA A 45 -4.82 -18.26 13.11
C ALA A 45 -3.59 -18.84 12.40
N LYS A 46 -3.85 -19.53 11.30
CA LYS A 46 -2.86 -20.13 10.42
C LYS A 46 -2.98 -19.50 9.05
N ARG A 47 -1.84 -19.13 8.47
CA ARG A 47 -1.75 -18.68 7.08
C ARG A 47 -0.88 -19.65 6.29
N PHE A 48 -1.39 -20.06 5.15
CA PHE A 48 -0.63 -20.80 4.16
C PHE A 48 -0.47 -19.94 2.91
N GLU A 49 0.74 -19.85 2.38
CA GLU A 49 1.02 -19.11 1.16
C GLU A 49 1.95 -19.93 0.26
N SER A 50 1.61 -19.96 -1.01
CA SER A 50 2.44 -20.52 -2.08
C SER A 50 2.45 -19.61 -3.28
N TYR A 51 3.47 -19.69 -4.10
CA TYR A 51 3.54 -18.97 -5.36
C TYR A 51 4.21 -19.84 -6.42
N LEU A 52 3.79 -19.60 -7.65
CA LEU A 52 4.41 -20.13 -8.85
C LEU A 52 4.64 -18.96 -9.81
N GLN A 53 5.84 -18.86 -10.32
CA GLN A 53 6.18 -17.84 -11.32
C GLN A 53 7.16 -18.38 -12.33
N ASP A 54 7.12 -17.83 -13.54
CA ASP A 54 8.03 -18.15 -14.61
C ASP A 54 8.41 -16.90 -15.39
N THR A 55 9.52 -16.98 -16.12
CA THR A 55 10.05 -15.91 -16.97
C THR A 55 10.32 -16.47 -18.35
N TRP A 56 9.67 -15.89 -19.34
CA TRP A 56 9.85 -16.26 -20.73
C TRP A 56 10.53 -15.14 -21.50
N ASN A 57 11.72 -15.45 -22.07
CA ASN A 57 12.50 -14.53 -22.91
C ASN A 57 12.38 -14.96 -24.37
N PHE A 58 12.01 -14.04 -25.23
CA PHE A 58 11.93 -14.26 -26.69
C PHE A 58 12.32 -13.00 -27.44
N GLN A 59 12.57 -13.15 -28.74
CA GLN A 59 12.99 -12.03 -29.57
C GLN A 59 12.42 -12.14 -30.98
N THR A 60 12.36 -11.02 -31.69
CA THR A 60 12.01 -11.03 -33.12
C THR A 60 13.13 -11.69 -33.94
N ARG A 61 12.79 -12.15 -35.16
CA ARG A 61 13.75 -12.80 -36.08
C ARG A 61 14.48 -11.82 -37.01
N ASP A 62 14.41 -10.53 -36.72
CA ASP A 62 15.04 -9.47 -37.51
C ASP A 62 16.54 -9.43 -37.33
N SER A 63 17.25 -8.78 -38.27
CA SER A 63 18.70 -8.56 -38.19
C SER A 63 19.12 -7.80 -36.91
N VAL A 64 18.23 -6.99 -36.37
CA VAL A 64 18.39 -6.25 -35.11
C VAL A 64 17.21 -6.57 -34.20
N PRO A 65 17.25 -7.73 -33.51
CA PRO A 65 16.07 -8.25 -32.81
C PRO A 65 15.61 -7.39 -31.63
N THR A 66 14.31 -7.18 -31.52
CA THR A 66 13.65 -6.65 -30.33
C THR A 66 13.53 -7.77 -29.31
N LEU A 67 13.94 -7.51 -28.07
CA LEU A 67 13.86 -8.44 -26.95
C LEU A 67 12.56 -8.25 -26.17
N PHE A 68 11.96 -9.36 -25.80
CA PHE A 68 10.77 -9.42 -24.95
C PHE A 68 11.08 -10.29 -23.74
N THR A 69 10.74 -9.79 -22.57
CA THR A 69 10.78 -10.56 -21.32
C THR A 69 9.40 -10.54 -20.70
N LEU A 70 8.72 -11.68 -20.70
CA LEU A 70 7.43 -11.89 -20.06
C LEU A 70 7.65 -12.58 -18.72
N ASN A 71 7.31 -11.90 -17.63
CA ASN A 71 7.24 -12.49 -16.29
C ASN A 71 5.77 -12.67 -15.92
N TYR A 72 5.40 -13.85 -15.47
CA TYR A 72 4.04 -14.13 -15.03
C TYR A 72 4.03 -15.11 -13.87
N GLY A 73 2.98 -15.07 -13.09
CA GLY A 73 2.86 -15.96 -11.95
C GLY A 73 1.55 -15.78 -11.20
N VAL A 74 1.34 -16.67 -10.26
CA VAL A 74 0.20 -16.64 -9.36
C VAL A 74 0.67 -16.92 -7.94
N ARG A 75 0.12 -16.16 -7.00
CA ARG A 75 0.25 -16.44 -5.56
C ARG A 75 -1.09 -16.92 -5.04
N PHE A 76 -1.06 -18.00 -4.29
CA PHE A 76 -2.17 -18.49 -3.50
C PHE A 76 -1.93 -18.16 -2.03
N ALA A 77 -2.97 -17.71 -1.32
CA ALA A 77 -2.95 -17.51 0.11
C ALA A 77 -4.24 -18.04 0.73
N HIS A 78 -4.14 -18.74 1.83
CA HIS A 78 -5.28 -19.19 2.62
C HIS A 78 -5.10 -18.76 4.07
N TRP A 79 -6.17 -18.19 4.66
CA TRP A 79 -6.21 -17.79 6.04
C TRP A 79 -7.39 -18.44 6.74
N ASP A 80 -7.11 -19.26 7.77
CA ASP A 80 -8.14 -20.04 8.45
C ASP A 80 -9.04 -19.24 9.37
N PHE A 81 -8.61 -18.04 9.81
CA PHE A 81 -9.40 -17.17 10.67
C PHE A 81 -10.77 -16.82 10.07
N ASN A 82 -10.81 -16.49 8.80
CA ASN A 82 -12.04 -16.16 8.07
C ASN A 82 -12.33 -17.15 6.93
N GLY A 83 -11.54 -18.23 6.77
CA GLY A 83 -11.67 -19.23 5.71
C GLY A 83 -11.39 -18.72 4.30
N GLU A 84 -10.76 -17.55 4.15
CA GLU A 84 -10.57 -16.92 2.84
C GLU A 84 -9.41 -17.53 2.07
N SER A 85 -9.67 -17.89 0.79
CA SER A 85 -8.68 -18.35 -0.16
C SER A 85 -8.54 -17.33 -1.28
N LEU A 86 -7.33 -16.87 -1.56
CA LEU A 86 -7.02 -15.76 -2.43
C LEU A 86 -6.05 -16.17 -3.53
N PHE A 87 -6.37 -15.82 -4.78
CA PHE A 87 -5.52 -16.02 -5.93
C PHE A 87 -5.08 -14.67 -6.50
N SER A 88 -3.79 -14.45 -6.55
CA SER A 88 -3.16 -13.19 -6.96
C SER A 88 -2.34 -13.39 -8.24
N PRO A 89 -2.99 -13.46 -9.43
CA PRO A 89 -2.27 -13.50 -10.70
C PRO A 89 -1.62 -12.16 -10.98
N ARG A 90 -0.44 -12.21 -11.61
CA ARG A 90 0.31 -11.04 -12.06
C ARG A 90 1.12 -11.36 -13.31
N ALA A 91 1.28 -10.36 -14.16
CA ALA A 91 2.13 -10.45 -15.34
C ALA A 91 2.81 -9.11 -15.61
N SER A 92 3.99 -9.17 -16.22
CA SER A 92 4.67 -8.00 -16.77
C SER A 92 5.42 -8.35 -18.03
N LEU A 93 5.34 -7.49 -19.03
CA LEU A 93 6.07 -7.57 -20.28
C LEU A 93 7.05 -6.41 -20.37
N THR A 94 8.32 -6.73 -20.55
CA THR A 94 9.36 -5.74 -20.87
C THR A 94 9.76 -5.90 -22.33
N ILE A 95 9.83 -4.78 -23.05
CA ILE A 95 10.17 -4.69 -24.46
C ILE A 95 11.41 -3.83 -24.59
N THR A 96 12.49 -4.38 -25.15
CA THR A 96 13.73 -3.66 -25.43
C THR A 96 13.96 -3.65 -26.93
N PRO A 97 13.73 -2.49 -27.61
CA PRO A 97 13.89 -2.39 -29.06
C PRO A 97 15.32 -2.70 -29.51
N GLY A 98 15.45 -3.46 -30.57
CA GLY A 98 16.76 -3.86 -31.10
C GLY A 98 17.63 -2.67 -31.53
N ARG A 99 17.00 -1.67 -32.16
CA ARG A 99 17.70 -0.46 -32.65
C ARG A 99 18.17 0.47 -31.53
N ASN A 100 17.57 0.41 -30.36
CA ASN A 100 17.95 1.21 -29.19
C ASN A 100 17.88 0.39 -27.91
N ARG A 101 18.98 -0.27 -27.57
CA ARG A 101 19.12 -1.10 -26.38
C ARG A 101 19.10 -0.31 -25.07
N ASN A 102 19.30 1.00 -25.15
CA ASN A 102 19.26 1.89 -24.00
C ASN A 102 17.83 2.22 -23.58
N LEU A 103 16.84 1.97 -24.46
CA LEU A 103 15.42 2.19 -24.20
C LEU A 103 14.73 0.87 -23.91
N SER A 104 13.90 0.84 -22.88
CA SER A 104 13.01 -0.27 -22.58
C SER A 104 11.65 0.23 -22.13
N PHE A 105 10.60 -0.48 -22.54
CA PHE A 105 9.22 -0.23 -22.12
C PHE A 105 8.75 -1.38 -21.27
N ARG A 106 7.92 -1.09 -20.28
CA ARG A 106 7.32 -2.10 -19.42
C ARG A 106 5.83 -1.85 -19.28
N ILE A 107 5.04 -2.92 -19.42
CA ILE A 107 3.65 -2.95 -19.00
C ILE A 107 3.49 -4.05 -17.96
N ALA A 108 2.68 -3.80 -16.94
CA ALA A 108 2.45 -4.79 -15.90
C ALA A 108 1.03 -4.66 -15.35
N GLY A 109 0.51 -5.76 -14.87
CA GLY A 109 -0.79 -5.80 -14.21
C GLY A 109 -0.91 -6.99 -13.28
N GLY A 110 -1.87 -6.92 -12.36
CA GLY A 110 -2.11 -8.01 -11.44
C GLY A 110 -3.17 -7.68 -10.41
N ILE A 111 -3.58 -8.74 -9.71
CA ILE A 111 -4.52 -8.68 -8.60
C ILE A 111 -3.73 -8.91 -7.32
N TYR A 112 -3.89 -8.02 -6.36
CA TYR A 112 -3.19 -8.05 -5.09
C TYR A 112 -4.20 -8.05 -3.95
N TYR A 113 -3.90 -8.81 -2.91
CA TYR A 113 -4.70 -8.86 -1.70
C TYR A 113 -3.85 -8.53 -0.49
N GLN A 114 -4.43 -7.77 0.40
CA GLN A 114 -3.87 -7.49 1.73
C GLN A 114 -4.84 -8.00 2.77
N ALA A 115 -4.41 -9.04 3.49
CA ALA A 115 -5.19 -9.51 4.63
C ALA A 115 -5.27 -8.41 5.69
N PRO A 116 -6.40 -8.28 6.39
CA PRO A 116 -6.56 -7.33 7.46
C PRO A 116 -5.49 -7.53 8.55
N PHE A 117 -4.97 -6.46 9.10
CA PHE A 117 -4.17 -6.55 10.31
C PHE A 117 -5.08 -6.49 11.56
N TYR A 118 -4.55 -6.83 12.69
CA TYR A 118 -5.33 -7.10 13.91
C TYR A 118 -6.31 -5.97 14.28
N LYS A 119 -5.89 -4.69 14.18
CA LYS A 119 -6.76 -3.55 14.52
C LYS A 119 -7.94 -3.37 13.54
N GLU A 120 -7.78 -3.76 12.28
CA GLU A 120 -8.86 -3.75 11.29
C GLU A 120 -9.92 -4.81 11.55
N LEU A 121 -9.56 -5.90 12.27
CA LEU A 121 -10.49 -6.97 12.63
C LEU A 121 -11.47 -6.58 13.75
N ARG A 122 -11.21 -5.48 14.44
CA ARG A 122 -12.03 -5.06 15.57
C ARG A 122 -13.39 -4.54 15.08
N ASP A 123 -14.44 -5.21 15.50
CA ASP A 123 -15.82 -4.72 15.44
C ASP A 123 -16.20 -4.22 16.83
N THR A 124 -16.90 -3.08 16.90
CA THR A 124 -17.23 -2.44 18.17
C THR A 124 -18.73 -2.39 18.40
N SER A 125 -19.15 -2.76 19.60
CA SER A 125 -20.52 -2.64 20.07
C SER A 125 -20.58 -1.83 21.36
N ILE A 126 -21.66 -1.06 21.56
CA ILE A 126 -21.86 -0.27 22.77
C ILE A 126 -22.93 -0.96 23.62
N VAL A 127 -22.56 -1.31 24.86
CA VAL A 127 -23.44 -1.90 25.86
C VAL A 127 -23.34 -1.08 27.14
N ASN A 128 -24.46 -0.49 27.58
CA ASN A 128 -24.53 0.34 28.80
C ASN A 128 -23.48 1.46 28.82
N GLY A 129 -23.24 2.14 27.68
CA GLY A 129 -22.26 3.24 27.58
C GLY A 129 -20.80 2.81 27.53
N VAL A 130 -20.50 1.52 27.54
CA VAL A 130 -19.16 0.95 27.38
C VAL A 130 -19.03 0.37 25.99
N THR A 131 -17.98 0.73 25.26
CA THR A 131 -17.64 0.15 23.97
C THR A 131 -16.88 -1.16 24.19
N TYR A 132 -17.34 -2.22 23.58
CA TYR A 132 -16.67 -3.52 23.56
C TYR A 132 -16.12 -3.78 22.17
N ALA A 133 -14.85 -4.16 22.07
CA ALA A 133 -14.25 -4.58 20.83
C ALA A 133 -14.14 -6.10 20.75
N THR A 134 -14.70 -6.67 19.69
CA THR A 134 -14.64 -8.09 19.36
C THR A 134 -13.98 -8.30 18.00
N LEU A 135 -13.56 -9.51 17.65
CA LEU A 135 -12.96 -9.81 16.36
C LEU A 135 -14.02 -10.19 15.34
N ASN A 136 -14.07 -9.46 14.23
CA ASN A 136 -14.97 -9.74 13.12
C ASN A 136 -14.36 -10.80 12.18
N GLN A 137 -14.90 -12.00 12.19
CA GLN A 137 -14.48 -13.08 11.27
C GLN A 137 -15.03 -12.94 9.85
N LYS A 138 -15.97 -12.01 9.62
CA LYS A 138 -16.55 -11.79 8.29
C LYS A 138 -15.72 -10.82 7.43
N ILE A 139 -14.77 -10.12 8.03
CA ILE A 139 -13.92 -9.19 7.34
C ILE A 139 -13.01 -9.93 6.35
N ARG A 140 -12.86 -9.39 5.17
CA ARG A 140 -12.12 -9.99 4.06
C ARG A 140 -10.86 -9.21 3.73
N ALA A 141 -9.94 -9.84 3.01
CA ALA A 141 -8.78 -9.17 2.47
C ALA A 141 -9.17 -8.00 1.55
N GLN A 142 -8.51 -6.87 1.73
CA GLN A 142 -8.61 -5.73 0.83
C GLN A 142 -8.00 -6.11 -0.51
N GLN A 143 -8.59 -5.69 -1.62
CA GLN A 143 -8.16 -6.03 -2.96
C GLN A 143 -7.69 -4.79 -3.72
N SER A 144 -6.61 -4.95 -4.48
CA SER A 144 -6.12 -3.93 -5.40
C SER A 144 -5.81 -4.56 -6.76
N ILE A 145 -6.43 -4.03 -7.82
CA ILE A 145 -6.12 -4.38 -9.21
C ILE A 145 -5.20 -3.30 -9.76
N HIS A 146 -4.02 -3.69 -10.20
CA HIS A 146 -2.99 -2.78 -10.69
C HIS A 146 -2.85 -2.87 -12.19
N ALA A 147 -2.70 -1.71 -12.84
CA ALA A 147 -2.20 -1.56 -14.18
C ALA A 147 -1.06 -0.54 -14.17
N LEU A 148 0.02 -0.82 -14.88
CA LEU A 148 1.23 -0.02 -14.90
C LEU A 148 1.81 0.00 -16.29
N ALA A 149 2.27 1.17 -16.74
CA ALA A 149 3.08 1.35 -17.93
C ALA A 149 4.28 2.23 -17.61
N GLY A 150 5.46 1.82 -18.05
CA GLY A 150 6.68 2.54 -17.78
C GLY A 150 7.69 2.47 -18.89
N MET A 151 8.64 3.38 -18.86
CA MET A 151 9.82 3.37 -19.72
C MET A 151 11.08 3.62 -18.92
N THR A 152 12.17 3.06 -19.39
CA THR A 152 13.52 3.33 -18.86
C THR A 152 14.40 3.68 -20.03
N TYR A 153 15.15 4.79 -19.90
CA TYR A 153 16.12 5.24 -20.87
C TYR A 153 17.48 5.44 -20.20
N ARG A 154 18.51 4.78 -20.72
CA ARG A 154 19.90 4.94 -20.31
C ARG A 154 20.60 5.82 -21.30
N PHE A 155 21.36 6.79 -20.82
CA PHE A 155 22.08 7.74 -21.66
C PHE A 155 23.34 8.25 -20.95
N GLU A 156 24.19 8.86 -21.70
CA GLU A 156 25.36 9.56 -21.17
C GLU A 156 25.07 11.06 -21.12
N MET A 157 25.42 11.69 -20.03
CA MET A 157 25.39 13.13 -19.84
C MET A 157 26.63 13.56 -19.09
N MET A 158 27.34 14.58 -19.54
CA MET A 158 28.64 15.03 -18.97
C MET A 158 29.71 13.91 -18.96
N GLY A 159 29.68 12.98 -19.93
CA GLY A 159 30.57 11.81 -19.99
C GLY A 159 30.32 10.76 -18.91
N ARG A 160 29.14 10.72 -18.31
CA ARG A 160 28.75 9.81 -17.21
C ARG A 160 27.43 9.09 -17.48
N PRO A 161 27.22 7.91 -16.89
CA PRO A 161 26.00 7.16 -17.09
C PRO A 161 24.81 7.75 -16.32
N PHE A 162 23.72 7.95 -17.01
CA PHE A 162 22.42 8.36 -16.45
C PHE A 162 21.33 7.38 -16.83
N LYS A 163 20.32 7.30 -15.99
CA LYS A 163 19.10 6.51 -16.20
C LYS A 163 17.87 7.33 -15.86
N PHE A 164 17.02 7.56 -16.84
CA PHE A 164 15.69 8.13 -16.64
C PHE A 164 14.64 7.03 -16.63
N THR A 165 13.73 7.09 -15.69
CA THR A 165 12.57 6.18 -15.60
C THR A 165 11.31 7.02 -15.45
N ALA A 166 10.29 6.71 -16.25
CA ALA A 166 8.94 7.24 -16.11
C ALA A 166 7.97 6.07 -15.97
N GLU A 167 7.08 6.14 -14.98
CA GLU A 167 6.11 5.09 -14.69
C GLU A 167 4.75 5.71 -14.37
N ALA A 168 3.73 5.36 -15.16
CA ALA A 168 2.34 5.71 -14.89
C ALA A 168 1.62 4.48 -14.35
N TYR A 169 0.75 4.66 -13.36
CA TYR A 169 0.01 3.58 -12.75
C TYR A 169 -1.43 3.94 -12.42
N TYR A 170 -2.27 2.93 -12.42
CA TYR A 170 -3.64 2.96 -11.91
C TYR A 170 -3.88 1.75 -11.03
N LYS A 171 -4.46 1.98 -9.84
CA LYS A 171 -4.83 0.95 -8.87
C LYS A 171 -6.31 1.11 -8.53
N ALA A 172 -7.13 0.13 -8.91
CA ALA A 172 -8.51 0.05 -8.46
C ALA A 172 -8.55 -0.68 -7.11
N LEU A 173 -9.08 -0.01 -6.10
CA LEU A 173 -9.13 -0.51 -4.72
C LEU A 173 -10.55 -0.92 -4.37
N SER A 174 -10.72 -2.10 -3.81
CA SER A 174 -12.02 -2.62 -3.39
C SER A 174 -11.92 -3.35 -2.06
N ARG A 175 -13.06 -3.50 -1.40
CA ARG A 175 -13.13 -4.12 -0.07
C ARG A 175 -12.22 -3.43 0.95
N LEU A 176 -12.06 -2.10 0.84
CA LEU A 176 -11.29 -1.34 1.79
C LEU A 176 -12.01 -1.31 3.16
N VAL A 177 -11.22 -1.38 4.22
CA VAL A 177 -11.68 -1.16 5.58
C VAL A 177 -11.52 0.32 5.90
N PRO A 178 -12.63 1.08 5.99
CA PRO A 178 -12.54 2.50 6.30
C PRO A 178 -12.06 2.72 7.73
N TYR A 179 -11.43 3.87 7.94
CA TYR A 179 -11.01 4.32 9.26
C TYR A 179 -11.16 5.83 9.38
N SER A 180 -11.31 6.30 10.59
CA SER A 180 -11.24 7.73 10.94
C SER A 180 -9.97 8.02 11.72
N VAL A 181 -9.49 9.24 11.57
CA VAL A 181 -8.38 9.79 12.37
C VAL A 181 -8.92 10.97 13.17
N ASP A 182 -8.96 10.84 14.48
CA ASP A 182 -9.33 11.91 15.39
C ASP A 182 -8.19 12.11 16.40
N ASN A 183 -7.61 13.30 16.39
CA ASN A 183 -6.53 13.67 17.29
C ASN A 183 -5.44 12.59 17.44
N VAL A 184 -4.86 12.15 16.31
CA VAL A 184 -3.83 11.10 16.23
C VAL A 184 -4.34 9.66 16.48
N LYS A 185 -5.57 9.49 16.97
CA LYS A 185 -6.19 8.19 17.18
C LYS A 185 -6.81 7.67 15.88
N VAL A 186 -6.37 6.49 15.45
CA VAL A 186 -6.94 5.80 14.29
C VAL A 186 -7.98 4.78 14.77
N THR A 187 -9.22 4.93 14.30
CA THR A 187 -10.32 4.01 14.60
C THR A 187 -10.80 3.36 13.32
N TYR A 188 -10.72 2.04 13.24
CA TYR A 188 -11.20 1.23 12.11
C TYR A 188 -12.65 0.86 12.30
N TYR A 189 -13.41 0.85 11.20
CA TYR A 189 -14.84 0.50 11.26
C TYR A 189 -15.11 -1.01 11.23
N GLY A 190 -14.08 -1.84 11.04
CA GLY A 190 -14.18 -3.29 11.11
C GLY A 190 -15.00 -3.94 10.00
N GLU A 191 -15.25 -3.25 8.90
CA GLU A 191 -16.05 -3.72 7.77
C GLU A 191 -15.43 -3.32 6.42
N ASN A 192 -15.64 -4.15 5.38
CA ASN A 192 -15.15 -3.89 4.02
C ASN A 192 -16.14 -3.05 3.21
N THR A 193 -16.47 -1.86 3.63
CA THR A 193 -17.56 -1.04 3.05
C THR A 193 -17.09 0.02 2.06
N ALA A 194 -15.78 0.19 1.88
CA ALA A 194 -15.24 1.22 1.00
C ALA A 194 -14.56 0.66 -0.25
N SER A 195 -14.49 1.49 -1.28
CA SER A 195 -13.72 1.28 -2.51
C SER A 195 -12.97 2.55 -2.86
N GLY A 196 -11.99 2.46 -3.75
CA GLY A 196 -11.20 3.64 -4.11
C GLY A 196 -10.35 3.44 -5.34
N HIS A 197 -9.49 4.42 -5.57
CA HIS A 197 -8.45 4.30 -6.58
C HIS A 197 -7.21 5.11 -6.17
N ALA A 198 -6.07 4.70 -6.73
CA ALA A 198 -4.84 5.47 -6.72
C ALA A 198 -4.32 5.52 -8.15
N THR A 199 -3.96 6.71 -8.62
CA THR A 199 -3.34 6.91 -9.93
C THR A 199 -2.19 7.87 -9.79
N GLY A 200 -1.13 7.69 -10.56
CA GLY A 200 0.02 8.56 -10.49
C GLY A 200 1.00 8.39 -11.62
N LEU A 201 1.95 9.31 -11.64
CA LEU A 201 3.11 9.35 -12.51
C LEU A 201 4.35 9.56 -11.66
N ASP A 202 5.29 8.62 -11.74
CA ASP A 202 6.58 8.69 -11.07
C ASP A 202 7.68 8.90 -12.11
N LEU A 203 8.48 9.93 -11.92
CA LEU A 203 9.65 10.24 -12.73
C LEU A 203 10.89 10.14 -11.86
N LYS A 204 11.92 9.45 -12.34
CA LYS A 204 13.19 9.30 -11.64
C LYS A 204 14.35 9.50 -12.59
N LEU A 205 15.26 10.39 -12.21
CA LEU A 205 16.56 10.55 -12.82
C LEU A 205 17.63 10.06 -11.84
N PHE A 206 18.38 9.07 -12.24
CA PHE A 206 19.48 8.50 -11.51
C PHE A 206 20.76 8.66 -12.30
N GLY A 207 21.87 8.97 -11.64
CA GLY A 207 23.17 9.07 -12.30
C GLY A 207 24.25 9.69 -11.42
N GLU A 208 25.43 9.78 -11.97
CA GLU A 208 26.59 10.39 -11.33
C GLU A 208 26.64 11.90 -11.62
N PHE A 209 26.03 12.73 -10.78
CA PHE A 209 26.18 14.19 -10.88
C PHE A 209 27.59 14.63 -10.44
N VAL A 210 28.18 13.91 -9.48
CA VAL A 210 29.60 14.01 -9.09
C VAL A 210 30.27 12.69 -9.44
N PRO A 211 31.52 12.68 -9.98
CA PRO A 211 32.23 11.47 -10.34
C PRO A 211 32.32 10.46 -9.20
N GLY A 212 31.87 9.22 -9.45
CA GLY A 212 31.90 8.15 -8.48
C GLY A 212 30.83 8.22 -7.37
N ALA A 213 29.94 9.23 -7.42
CA ALA A 213 28.88 9.41 -6.41
C ALA A 213 27.49 9.24 -7.03
N ASP A 214 26.78 8.20 -6.61
CA ASP A 214 25.40 7.93 -7.04
C ASP A 214 24.43 8.97 -6.45
N SER A 215 23.64 9.59 -7.29
CA SER A 215 22.63 10.57 -6.90
C SER A 215 21.32 10.34 -7.66
N TRP A 216 20.20 10.73 -7.09
CA TRP A 216 18.91 10.66 -7.80
C TRP A 216 17.95 11.77 -7.43
N LEU A 217 17.13 12.11 -8.42
CA LEU A 217 15.99 13.02 -8.30
C LEU A 217 14.73 12.21 -8.62
N THR A 218 13.72 12.29 -7.77
CA THR A 218 12.41 11.66 -8.00
C THR A 218 11.31 12.71 -7.89
N LEU A 219 10.42 12.75 -8.86
CA LEU A 219 9.19 13.54 -8.84
C LEU A 219 8.01 12.58 -8.98
N SER A 220 7.11 12.60 -8.00
CA SER A 220 5.86 11.83 -8.02
C SER A 220 4.67 12.79 -8.01
N VAL A 221 3.71 12.51 -8.87
CA VAL A 221 2.40 13.18 -8.90
C VAL A 221 1.34 12.11 -8.75
N MET A 222 0.52 12.17 -7.70
CA MET A 222 -0.50 11.15 -7.48
C MET A 222 -1.84 11.73 -7.02
N ASN A 223 -2.88 10.95 -7.23
CA ASN A 223 -4.23 11.20 -6.75
C ASN A 223 -4.78 9.92 -6.15
N THR A 224 -5.20 9.99 -4.90
CA THR A 224 -5.82 8.87 -4.22
C THR A 224 -7.18 9.28 -3.65
N SER A 225 -8.18 8.44 -3.81
CA SER A 225 -9.49 8.70 -3.24
C SER A 225 -10.18 7.41 -2.82
N MET A 226 -11.03 7.54 -1.81
CA MET A 226 -11.89 6.48 -1.31
C MET A 226 -13.36 6.92 -1.45
N LYS A 227 -14.23 5.99 -1.81
CA LYS A 227 -15.69 6.15 -1.83
C LYS A 227 -16.27 5.41 -0.63
N LEU A 228 -16.90 6.16 0.26
CA LEU A 228 -17.57 5.67 1.46
C LEU A 228 -18.98 6.24 1.50
N ASN A 229 -20.01 5.41 1.64
CA ASN A 229 -21.41 5.82 1.68
C ASN A 229 -21.82 6.76 0.54
N GLY A 230 -21.33 6.48 -0.69
CA GLY A 230 -21.62 7.29 -1.87
C GLY A 230 -20.77 8.56 -2.01
N LYS A 231 -20.11 9.02 -0.96
CA LYS A 231 -19.26 10.21 -0.97
C LYS A 231 -17.80 9.83 -1.30
N ARG A 232 -17.14 10.66 -2.13
CA ARG A 232 -15.72 10.54 -2.44
C ARG A 232 -14.91 11.44 -1.51
N ILE A 233 -13.94 10.86 -0.84
CA ILE A 233 -13.02 11.54 0.07
C ILE A 233 -11.58 11.20 -0.31
N PRO A 234 -10.60 12.10 -0.16
CA PRO A 234 -9.20 11.76 -0.33
C PRO A 234 -8.80 10.73 0.73
N LEU A 235 -7.87 9.84 0.40
CA LEU A 235 -7.25 8.99 1.41
C LEU A 235 -6.35 9.85 2.31
N PRO A 236 -6.21 9.54 3.60
CA PRO A 236 -5.30 10.27 4.48
C PRO A 236 -3.84 10.29 4.02
N THR A 237 -3.47 9.35 3.15
CA THR A 237 -2.16 9.24 2.52
C THR A 237 -2.08 9.98 1.17
N ASP A 238 -3.11 10.77 0.79
CA ASP A 238 -3.11 11.52 -0.48
C ASP A 238 -2.06 12.63 -0.44
N GLN A 239 -0.94 12.38 -1.11
CA GLN A 239 0.13 13.35 -1.29
C GLN A 239 0.22 13.68 -2.77
N ARG A 240 -0.35 14.82 -3.17
CA ARG A 240 -0.46 15.21 -4.57
C ARG A 240 0.86 15.29 -5.29
N TYR A 241 1.89 15.78 -4.61
CA TYR A 241 3.23 15.95 -5.15
C TYR A 241 4.25 15.50 -4.11
N ALA A 242 5.26 14.76 -4.56
CA ALA A 242 6.43 14.42 -3.76
C ALA A 242 7.68 14.64 -4.60
N LEU A 243 8.61 15.44 -4.10
CA LEU A 243 9.92 15.66 -4.68
C LEU A 243 10.97 15.15 -3.69
N ASN A 244 11.82 14.22 -4.14
CA ASN A 244 12.91 13.71 -3.33
C ASN A 244 14.20 13.86 -4.12
N LEU A 245 15.19 14.45 -3.48
CA LEU A 245 16.55 14.57 -3.97
C LEU A 245 17.49 13.84 -3.01
N TYR A 246 18.26 12.92 -3.54
CA TYR A 246 19.40 12.33 -2.87
C TYR A 246 20.65 12.72 -3.64
N PHE A 247 21.58 13.35 -2.96
CA PHE A 247 22.83 13.80 -3.53
C PHE A 247 23.97 13.36 -2.63
N THR A 248 24.98 12.72 -3.20
CA THR A 248 26.23 12.37 -2.53
C THR A 248 27.38 13.12 -3.14
N ASP A 249 28.30 13.55 -2.31
CA ASP A 249 29.57 14.17 -2.69
C ASP A 249 30.67 13.64 -1.76
N PHE A 250 31.90 13.70 -2.22
CA PHE A 250 33.06 13.35 -1.43
C PHE A 250 33.71 14.67 -0.94
N PHE A 251 33.89 14.77 0.35
CA PHE A 251 34.73 15.82 0.92
C PHE A 251 36.17 15.47 0.60
N PRO A 252 36.98 16.41 0.10
CA PRO A 252 38.40 16.21 -0.17
C PRO A 252 39.20 16.00 1.09
#